data_94ca199065a1d965384666c8d7f004ff
#
_entry.id   94ca199065a1d965384666c8d7f004ff
#
_cell.length_a   1.000
_cell.length_b   1.000
_cell.length_c   1.000
_cell.angle_alpha   90.00
_cell.angle_beta   90.00
_cell.angle_gamma   90.00
#
_symmetry.space_group_name_H-M   'P 1'
#
loop_
_entity.id
_entity.type
_entity.pdbx_description
1 polymer ?
#
loop_
_entity_poly.entity_id
_entity_poly.type
_entity_poly.pdbx_seq_one_letter_code
_entity_poly.pdbx_strand_id
1 'polypeptide(L)'
;MATIEDVAKAAGVSKGTVSNVFSKKRPISKEVTEHVMQVAKELNYRPNYWARSLVNKKTRIIGLNMRGEKLKMSHFQYSLLNGVLPVCYERGYRLLLNTLSPNYLNQVEHLASDPVDGEIILDAVIGDSRVEDCLQRNVPIVVIGRPSGEDETRVSYVNNDNIGTAAKVTQYLISLGHEQILFINGPENRTVTADRTAGYMQAFSQQGKKPAEGMIVHQNNLQAMTSLTYSYETALSRLKENPEITAVLTDTESMALGVYKAAAELNLRIPDQLSVLCFGYGGTLAQEFNPPLTGVDLHADKLGTEAIQLLLEQLEQSDAEDKLAKRTIIPSDLVVRGSCDRRESKPDSVDQTQPPKKIKA
;
A
#
# COMPACT_ATOMS: atom_id res chain seq x y z
N MET A 1 -24.63 -18.82 -30.09
CA MET A 1 -23.40 -18.03 -30.34
C MET A 1 -22.61 -18.76 -31.39
N ALA A 2 -22.19 -18.07 -32.45
CA ALA A 2 -21.36 -18.69 -33.48
C ALA A 2 -20.03 -19.20 -32.92
N THR A 3 -19.56 -20.32 -33.37
CA THR A 3 -18.32 -20.98 -32.98
C THR A 3 -17.22 -20.74 -34.01
N ILE A 4 -15.97 -21.06 -33.66
CA ILE A 4 -14.84 -21.00 -34.60
C ILE A 4 -15.07 -21.96 -35.80
N GLU A 5 -15.83 -23.05 -35.61
CA GLU A 5 -16.20 -24.02 -36.64
C GLU A 5 -17.16 -23.42 -37.64
N ASP A 6 -18.14 -22.65 -37.14
CA ASP A 6 -19.11 -22.00 -38.03
C ASP A 6 -18.43 -20.97 -38.94
N VAL A 7 -17.48 -20.18 -38.37
CA VAL A 7 -16.68 -19.23 -39.14
C VAL A 7 -15.80 -19.95 -40.17
N ALA A 8 -15.15 -21.04 -39.80
CA ALA A 8 -14.28 -21.82 -40.67
C ALA A 8 -15.08 -22.40 -41.86
N LYS A 9 -16.26 -22.95 -41.55
CA LYS A 9 -17.17 -23.51 -42.57
C LYS A 9 -17.69 -22.42 -43.53
N ALA A 10 -18.14 -21.30 -42.98
CA ALA A 10 -18.67 -20.19 -43.78
C ALA A 10 -17.60 -19.49 -44.64
N ALA A 11 -16.38 -19.37 -44.13
CA ALA A 11 -15.25 -18.77 -44.84
C ALA A 11 -14.51 -19.76 -45.77
N GLY A 12 -14.89 -21.04 -45.78
CA GLY A 12 -14.23 -22.05 -46.62
C GLY A 12 -12.77 -22.33 -46.25
N VAL A 13 -12.39 -22.14 -44.98
CA VAL A 13 -11.02 -22.34 -44.49
C VAL A 13 -10.96 -23.30 -43.30
N SER A 14 -9.76 -23.73 -42.92
CA SER A 14 -9.60 -24.57 -41.72
C SER A 14 -9.81 -23.79 -40.41
N LYS A 15 -10.21 -24.49 -39.31
CA LYS A 15 -10.23 -23.90 -37.97
C LYS A 15 -8.87 -23.31 -37.60
N GLY A 16 -7.77 -23.95 -37.99
CA GLY A 16 -6.42 -23.47 -37.77
C GLY A 16 -6.15 -22.13 -38.46
N THR A 17 -6.68 -21.95 -39.69
CA THR A 17 -6.59 -20.68 -40.43
C THR A 17 -7.35 -19.57 -39.66
N VAL A 18 -8.61 -19.83 -39.27
CA VAL A 18 -9.39 -18.87 -38.47
C VAL A 18 -8.66 -18.52 -37.16
N SER A 19 -8.16 -19.54 -36.42
CA SER A 19 -7.40 -19.34 -35.21
C SER A 19 -6.16 -18.47 -35.45
N ASN A 20 -5.41 -18.70 -36.52
CA ASN A 20 -4.21 -17.91 -36.84
C ASN A 20 -4.55 -16.47 -37.27
N VAL A 21 -5.66 -16.22 -37.98
CA VAL A 21 -6.14 -14.87 -38.29
C VAL A 21 -6.36 -14.06 -37.02
N PHE A 22 -7.03 -14.63 -35.99
CA PHE A 22 -7.29 -13.95 -34.75
C PHE A 22 -6.08 -13.89 -33.79
N SER A 23 -5.20 -14.89 -33.80
CA SER A 23 -4.05 -14.95 -32.89
C SER A 23 -2.79 -14.31 -33.47
N LYS A 24 -2.73 -14.10 -34.80
CA LYS A 24 -1.56 -13.61 -35.55
C LYS A 24 -0.27 -14.42 -35.29
N LYS A 25 -0.40 -15.68 -34.85
CA LYS A 25 0.76 -16.55 -34.58
C LYS A 25 1.51 -16.99 -35.81
N ARG A 26 0.81 -17.11 -36.92
CA ARG A 26 1.40 -17.45 -38.23
C ARG A 26 0.92 -16.44 -39.26
N PRO A 27 1.77 -16.05 -40.23
CA PRO A 27 1.39 -15.15 -41.28
C PRO A 27 0.29 -15.81 -42.14
N ILE A 28 -0.80 -15.10 -42.34
CA ILE A 28 -1.90 -15.44 -43.26
C ILE A 28 -1.99 -14.32 -44.29
N SER A 29 -2.29 -14.64 -45.53
CA SER A 29 -2.43 -13.63 -46.58
C SER A 29 -3.47 -12.57 -46.20
N LYS A 30 -3.26 -11.33 -46.61
CA LYS A 30 -4.16 -10.21 -46.33
C LYS A 30 -5.59 -10.51 -46.79
N GLU A 31 -5.73 -11.08 -47.98
CA GLU A 31 -7.00 -11.44 -48.60
C GLU A 31 -7.79 -12.45 -47.75
N VAL A 32 -7.14 -13.53 -47.31
CA VAL A 32 -7.78 -14.54 -46.44
C VAL A 32 -8.11 -13.94 -45.06
N THR A 33 -7.25 -13.06 -44.54
CA THR A 33 -7.50 -12.39 -43.26
C THR A 33 -8.74 -11.51 -43.35
N GLU A 34 -8.86 -10.67 -44.38
CA GLU A 34 -10.02 -9.79 -44.58
C GLU A 34 -11.31 -10.60 -44.77
N HIS A 35 -11.27 -11.69 -45.57
CA HIS A 35 -12.41 -12.57 -45.78
C HIS A 35 -12.89 -13.22 -44.46
N VAL A 36 -11.98 -13.82 -43.71
CA VAL A 36 -12.32 -14.45 -42.41
C VAL A 36 -12.87 -13.43 -41.39
N MET A 37 -12.31 -12.21 -41.36
CA MET A 37 -12.79 -11.15 -40.45
C MET A 37 -14.19 -10.67 -40.86
N GLN A 38 -14.48 -10.59 -42.13
CA GLN A 38 -15.81 -10.23 -42.64
C GLN A 38 -16.86 -11.30 -42.30
N VAL A 39 -16.57 -12.57 -42.54
CA VAL A 39 -17.46 -13.71 -42.19
C VAL A 39 -17.69 -13.76 -40.66
N ALA A 40 -16.63 -13.56 -39.85
CA ALA A 40 -16.76 -13.54 -38.42
C ALA A 40 -17.67 -12.40 -37.94
N LYS A 41 -17.61 -11.22 -38.58
CA LYS A 41 -18.47 -10.08 -38.28
C LYS A 41 -19.94 -10.39 -38.67
N GLU A 42 -20.20 -10.97 -39.80
CA GLU A 42 -21.53 -11.36 -40.25
C GLU A 42 -22.19 -12.40 -39.33
N LEU A 43 -21.41 -13.35 -38.86
CA LEU A 43 -21.87 -14.36 -37.91
C LEU A 43 -21.88 -13.86 -36.44
N ASN A 44 -21.53 -12.60 -36.20
CA ASN A 44 -21.37 -12.04 -34.87
C ASN A 44 -20.48 -12.92 -33.97
N TYR A 45 -19.44 -13.53 -34.55
CA TYR A 45 -18.49 -14.37 -33.87
C TYR A 45 -17.50 -13.51 -33.07
N ARG A 46 -17.37 -13.83 -31.79
CA ARG A 46 -16.32 -13.28 -30.96
C ARG A 46 -15.39 -14.41 -30.52
N PRO A 47 -14.08 -14.31 -30.74
CA PRO A 47 -13.15 -15.31 -30.27
C PRO A 47 -13.30 -15.53 -28.76
N ASN A 48 -13.44 -16.79 -28.35
CA ASN A 48 -13.52 -17.13 -26.95
C ASN A 48 -12.17 -16.84 -26.25
N TYR A 49 -12.18 -15.91 -25.33
CA TYR A 49 -10.98 -15.49 -24.58
C TYR A 49 -10.38 -16.67 -23.79
N TRP A 50 -11.22 -17.45 -23.11
CA TRP A 50 -10.80 -18.59 -22.31
C TRP A 50 -10.21 -19.72 -23.16
N ALA A 51 -10.80 -20.02 -24.31
CA ALA A 51 -10.24 -21.00 -25.23
C ALA A 51 -8.84 -20.59 -25.74
N ARG A 52 -8.62 -19.30 -25.96
CA ARG A 52 -7.30 -18.79 -26.36
C ARG A 52 -6.28 -18.84 -25.21
N SER A 53 -6.70 -18.51 -23.99
CA SER A 53 -5.80 -18.55 -22.82
C SER A 53 -5.34 -19.99 -22.53
N LEU A 54 -6.22 -20.98 -22.69
CA LEU A 54 -5.86 -22.40 -22.56
C LEU A 54 -4.80 -22.83 -23.59
N VAL A 55 -4.95 -22.41 -24.87
CA VAL A 55 -3.98 -22.75 -25.93
C VAL A 55 -2.66 -22.00 -25.74
N ASN A 56 -2.70 -20.76 -25.26
CA ASN A 56 -1.51 -19.92 -25.11
C ASN A 56 -0.84 -20.08 -23.75
N LYS A 57 -1.48 -20.75 -22.78
CA LYS A 57 -1.06 -20.84 -21.39
C LYS A 57 -0.81 -19.46 -20.74
N LYS A 58 -1.45 -18.40 -21.27
CA LYS A 58 -1.36 -17.03 -20.77
C LYS A 58 -2.76 -16.42 -20.73
N THR A 59 -3.16 -15.94 -19.57
CA THR A 59 -4.46 -15.31 -19.35
C THR A 59 -4.44 -13.82 -19.63
N ARG A 60 -3.27 -13.18 -19.66
CA ARG A 60 -3.13 -11.73 -19.72
C ARG A 60 -3.91 -11.02 -18.59
N ILE A 61 -3.94 -11.64 -17.43
CA ILE A 61 -4.53 -11.09 -16.19
C ILE A 61 -3.45 -11.09 -15.14
N ILE A 62 -3.30 -9.96 -14.48
CA ILE A 62 -2.49 -9.79 -13.27
C ILE A 62 -3.44 -9.70 -12.07
N GLY A 63 -3.19 -10.48 -11.03
CA GLY A 63 -3.87 -10.37 -9.75
C GLY A 63 -3.26 -9.26 -8.89
N LEU A 64 -4.09 -8.42 -8.28
CA LEU A 64 -3.70 -7.57 -7.17
C LEU A 64 -4.42 -8.06 -5.92
N ASN A 65 -3.67 -8.72 -5.06
CA ASN A 65 -4.19 -9.36 -3.87
C ASN A 65 -4.09 -8.41 -2.67
N MET A 66 -5.24 -7.91 -2.23
CA MET A 66 -5.35 -6.97 -1.11
C MET A 66 -6.09 -7.61 0.06
N ARG A 67 -5.67 -7.30 1.29
CA ARG A 67 -6.45 -7.66 2.47
C ARG A 67 -7.64 -6.71 2.59
N GLY A 68 -8.84 -7.23 2.61
CA GLY A 68 -9.99 -6.37 2.68
C GLY A 68 -11.28 -7.08 3.03
N GLU A 69 -11.62 -7.12 4.30
CA GLU A 69 -12.94 -7.56 4.75
C GLU A 69 -14.01 -6.46 4.59
N LYS A 70 -13.57 -5.22 4.46
CA LYS A 70 -14.42 -4.06 4.15
C LYS A 70 -13.65 -3.17 3.19
N LEU A 71 -13.91 -3.35 1.90
CA LEU A 71 -13.28 -2.59 0.82
C LEU A 71 -13.62 -1.09 0.91
N LYS A 72 -12.83 -0.38 1.71
CA LYS A 72 -12.69 1.06 1.58
C LYS A 72 -11.26 1.31 1.18
N MET A 73 -11.04 1.59 -0.10
CA MET A 73 -9.72 1.90 -0.61
C MET A 73 -9.21 3.19 0.02
N SER A 74 -8.02 3.12 0.59
CA SER A 74 -7.28 4.28 1.09
C SER A 74 -6.72 5.09 -0.08
N HIS A 75 -6.33 6.32 0.17
CA HIS A 75 -5.66 7.15 -0.84
C HIS A 75 -4.35 6.50 -1.35
N PHE A 76 -3.60 5.83 -0.48
CA PHE A 76 -2.42 5.04 -0.84
C PHE A 76 -2.76 3.98 -1.91
N GLN A 77 -3.83 3.23 -1.72
CA GLN A 77 -4.25 2.19 -2.67
C GLN A 77 -4.74 2.78 -4.00
N TYR A 78 -5.45 3.91 -3.98
CA TYR A 78 -5.79 4.63 -5.23
C TYR A 78 -4.55 5.10 -5.98
N SER A 79 -3.60 5.71 -5.28
CA SER A 79 -2.34 6.16 -5.89
C SER A 79 -1.54 4.99 -6.46
N LEU A 80 -1.49 3.88 -5.75
CA LEU A 80 -0.83 2.66 -6.22
C LEU A 80 -1.46 2.13 -7.52
N LEU A 81 -2.78 2.12 -7.61
CA LEU A 81 -3.48 1.72 -8.84
C LEU A 81 -3.16 2.67 -10.00
N ASN A 82 -2.98 3.97 -9.76
CA ASN A 82 -2.56 4.91 -10.79
C ASN A 82 -1.17 4.59 -11.34
N GLY A 83 -0.32 3.88 -10.60
CA GLY A 83 0.95 3.36 -11.10
C GLY A 83 0.80 2.05 -11.88
N VAL A 84 -0.03 1.12 -11.38
CA VAL A 84 -0.20 -0.22 -11.97
C VAL A 84 -0.97 -0.19 -13.30
N LEU A 85 -2.10 0.53 -13.34
CA LEU A 85 -3.05 0.47 -14.47
C LEU A 85 -2.46 0.92 -15.81
N PRO A 86 -1.68 2.01 -15.91
CA PRO A 86 -1.09 2.42 -17.17
C PRO A 86 -0.17 1.36 -17.76
N VAL A 87 0.67 0.73 -16.93
CA VAL A 87 1.59 -0.32 -17.36
C VAL A 87 0.83 -1.55 -17.83
N CYS A 88 -0.21 -1.98 -17.10
CA CYS A 88 -1.09 -3.06 -17.53
C CYS A 88 -1.73 -2.74 -18.89
N TYR A 89 -2.23 -1.53 -19.07
CA TYR A 89 -2.85 -1.09 -20.32
C TYR A 89 -1.86 -1.15 -21.51
N GLU A 90 -0.68 -0.59 -21.34
CA GLU A 90 0.35 -0.55 -22.39
C GLU A 90 0.83 -1.96 -22.79
N ARG A 91 0.94 -2.85 -21.82
CA ARG A 91 1.40 -4.23 -22.01
C ARG A 91 0.27 -5.20 -22.37
N GLY A 92 -0.99 -4.73 -22.46
CA GLY A 92 -2.16 -5.53 -22.83
C GLY A 92 -2.57 -6.55 -21.77
N TYR A 93 -2.37 -6.23 -20.50
CA TYR A 93 -2.85 -6.99 -19.35
C TYR A 93 -4.12 -6.38 -18.76
N ARG A 94 -4.92 -7.20 -18.12
CA ARG A 94 -6.05 -6.80 -17.27
C ARG A 94 -5.63 -6.92 -15.82
N LEU A 95 -6.21 -6.09 -14.96
CA LEU A 95 -6.01 -6.18 -13.51
C LEU A 95 -7.24 -6.83 -12.87
N LEU A 96 -7.03 -7.88 -12.09
CA LEU A 96 -8.02 -8.53 -11.24
C LEU A 96 -7.74 -8.13 -9.78
N LEU A 97 -8.66 -7.40 -9.16
CA LEU A 97 -8.58 -7.11 -7.73
C LEU A 97 -9.11 -8.31 -6.95
N ASN A 98 -8.22 -9.04 -6.30
CA ASN A 98 -8.58 -10.17 -5.45
C ASN A 98 -8.76 -9.71 -4.00
N THR A 99 -9.96 -9.91 -3.47
CA THR A 99 -10.38 -9.47 -2.14
C THR A 99 -11.11 -10.57 -1.38
N LEU A 100 -10.95 -11.82 -1.82
CA LEU A 100 -11.62 -12.96 -1.20
C LEU A 100 -11.21 -13.11 0.26
N SER A 101 -12.20 -13.31 1.13
CA SER A 101 -11.95 -13.54 2.54
C SER A 101 -11.32 -14.93 2.76
N PRO A 102 -10.46 -15.11 3.78
CA PRO A 102 -9.93 -16.42 4.13
C PRO A 102 -11.03 -17.45 4.38
N ASN A 103 -12.15 -17.04 4.97
CA ASN A 103 -13.29 -17.93 5.20
C ASN A 103 -13.92 -18.42 3.90
N TYR A 104 -14.02 -17.56 2.89
CA TYR A 104 -14.53 -17.96 1.59
C TYR A 104 -13.56 -18.91 0.87
N LEU A 105 -12.27 -18.62 0.91
CA LEU A 105 -11.24 -19.49 0.32
C LEU A 105 -11.22 -20.88 0.97
N ASN A 106 -11.45 -20.97 2.28
CA ASN A 106 -11.56 -22.25 2.99
C ASN A 106 -12.82 -23.04 2.66
N GLN A 107 -13.92 -22.37 2.24
CA GLN A 107 -15.19 -23.02 1.90
C GLN A 107 -15.25 -23.47 0.44
N VAL A 108 -14.62 -22.71 -0.45
CA VAL A 108 -14.55 -22.98 -1.89
C VAL A 108 -13.23 -23.70 -2.15
N GLU A 109 -13.15 -24.93 -1.68
CA GLU A 109 -12.01 -25.78 -1.97
C GLU A 109 -11.64 -25.70 -3.46
N HIS A 110 -10.42 -25.19 -3.75
CA HIS A 110 -9.73 -25.38 -5.03
C HIS A 110 -10.39 -24.86 -6.33
N LEU A 111 -11.47 -24.11 -6.26
CA LEU A 111 -11.83 -23.20 -7.36
C LEU A 111 -10.77 -22.10 -7.52
N ALA A 112 -9.83 -22.11 -6.67
CA ALA A 112 -8.83 -21.11 -6.43
C ALA A 112 -7.59 -21.22 -7.29
N SER A 113 -7.66 -21.67 -8.50
CA SER A 113 -6.69 -21.19 -9.46
C SER A 113 -7.26 -19.91 -10.07
N ASP A 114 -7.01 -18.78 -9.42
CA ASP A 114 -7.27 -17.49 -10.04
C ASP A 114 -6.65 -17.51 -11.45
N PRO A 115 -7.41 -17.10 -12.47
CA PRO A 115 -6.93 -17.14 -13.85
C PRO A 115 -5.94 -15.99 -14.09
N VAL A 116 -4.85 -15.97 -13.36
CA VAL A 116 -3.83 -14.91 -13.43
C VAL A 116 -2.50 -15.47 -13.92
N ASP A 117 -1.74 -14.65 -14.64
CA ASP A 117 -0.38 -15.01 -15.06
C ASP A 117 0.64 -14.73 -13.94
N GLY A 118 0.31 -13.83 -13.02
CA GLY A 118 1.11 -13.48 -11.85
C GLY A 118 0.34 -12.58 -10.90
N GLU A 119 0.85 -12.44 -9.66
CA GLU A 119 0.18 -11.68 -8.59
C GLU A 119 1.07 -10.60 -7.99
N ILE A 120 0.47 -9.47 -7.65
CA ILE A 120 1.04 -8.44 -6.77
C ILE A 120 0.34 -8.59 -5.42
N ILE A 121 1.12 -8.83 -4.36
CA ILE A 121 0.60 -8.96 -2.98
C ILE A 121 0.83 -7.63 -2.25
N LEU A 122 -0.25 -7.02 -1.77
CA LEU A 122 -0.21 -5.79 -0.99
C LEU A 122 -0.47 -6.05 0.49
N ASP A 123 0.04 -5.18 1.36
CA ASP A 123 -0.11 -5.27 2.82
C ASP A 123 0.45 -6.58 3.41
N ALA A 124 1.73 -6.85 3.15
CA ALA A 124 2.41 -8.03 3.66
C ALA A 124 2.34 -8.13 5.20
N VAL A 125 2.12 -9.34 5.69
CA VAL A 125 2.12 -9.64 7.12
C VAL A 125 3.22 -10.64 7.47
N ILE A 126 3.49 -10.79 8.75
CA ILE A 126 4.40 -11.80 9.27
C ILE A 126 3.80 -13.18 9.01
N GLY A 127 4.54 -14.05 8.30
CA GLY A 127 4.05 -15.37 7.90
C GLY A 127 2.88 -15.32 6.92
N ASP A 128 3.00 -14.54 5.85
CA ASP A 128 1.91 -14.32 4.89
C ASP A 128 1.61 -15.56 4.04
N SER A 129 0.54 -16.25 4.37
CA SER A 129 0.12 -17.47 3.66
C SER A 129 -0.13 -17.28 2.16
N ARG A 130 -0.42 -16.04 1.71
CA ARG A 130 -0.60 -15.73 0.28
C ARG A 130 0.69 -15.91 -0.51
N VAL A 131 1.83 -15.57 0.11
CA VAL A 131 3.15 -15.77 -0.49
C VAL A 131 3.43 -17.26 -0.67
N GLU A 132 3.24 -18.04 0.39
CA GLU A 132 3.47 -19.48 0.34
C GLU A 132 2.55 -20.19 -0.66
N ASP A 133 1.26 -19.83 -0.71
CA ASP A 133 0.30 -20.36 -1.68
C ASP A 133 0.72 -20.09 -3.13
N CYS A 134 1.16 -18.88 -3.46
CA CYS A 134 1.66 -18.56 -4.79
C CYS A 134 2.93 -19.36 -5.14
N LEU A 135 3.86 -19.49 -4.19
CA LEU A 135 5.08 -20.27 -4.40
C LEU A 135 4.78 -21.75 -4.66
N GLN A 136 3.87 -22.35 -3.90
CA GLN A 136 3.44 -23.74 -4.08
C GLN A 136 2.79 -23.97 -5.46
N ARG A 137 2.03 -23.00 -5.93
CA ARG A 137 1.37 -23.04 -7.25
C ARG A 137 2.29 -22.62 -8.41
N ASN A 138 3.54 -22.21 -8.13
CA ASN A 138 4.48 -21.65 -9.10
C ASN A 138 3.91 -20.43 -9.84
N VAL A 139 3.11 -19.60 -9.16
CA VAL A 139 2.62 -18.33 -9.68
C VAL A 139 3.67 -17.24 -9.42
N PRO A 140 4.17 -16.55 -10.45
CA PRO A 140 5.08 -15.42 -10.25
C PRO A 140 4.45 -14.33 -9.37
N ILE A 141 5.20 -13.84 -8.38
CA ILE A 141 4.72 -12.83 -7.44
C ILE A 141 5.71 -11.70 -7.24
N VAL A 142 5.16 -10.53 -6.95
CA VAL A 142 5.89 -9.39 -6.39
C VAL A 142 5.13 -8.87 -5.17
N VAL A 143 5.83 -8.63 -4.07
CA VAL A 143 5.23 -8.09 -2.84
C VAL A 143 5.46 -6.58 -2.79
N ILE A 144 4.41 -5.81 -2.51
CA ILE A 144 4.53 -4.40 -2.12
C ILE A 144 4.54 -4.33 -0.59
N GLY A 145 5.68 -3.92 -0.05
CA GLY A 145 6.07 -4.07 1.34
C GLY A 145 7.19 -5.09 1.49
N ARG A 146 7.77 -5.21 2.67
CA ARG A 146 8.84 -6.17 2.93
C ARG A 146 8.22 -7.52 3.35
N PRO A 147 8.51 -8.63 2.64
CA PRO A 147 8.15 -9.96 3.13
C PRO A 147 8.84 -10.28 4.46
N SER A 148 8.36 -11.25 5.20
CA SER A 148 8.95 -11.63 6.49
C SER A 148 9.74 -12.93 6.41
N GLY A 149 10.74 -13.08 7.30
CA GLY A 149 11.50 -14.31 7.45
C GLY A 149 12.24 -14.72 6.17
N GLU A 150 12.17 -15.99 5.82
CA GLU A 150 12.84 -16.54 4.64
C GLU A 150 12.27 -15.99 3.31
N ASP A 151 11.01 -15.59 3.30
CA ASP A 151 10.37 -15.05 2.10
C ASP A 151 11.03 -13.75 1.61
N GLU A 152 11.69 -13.02 2.49
CA GLU A 152 12.45 -11.82 2.11
C GLU A 152 13.57 -12.13 1.10
N THR A 153 14.08 -13.35 1.07
CA THR A 153 15.10 -13.79 0.12
C THR A 153 14.56 -14.60 -1.05
N ARG A 154 13.33 -15.11 -0.93
CA ARG A 154 12.70 -16.02 -1.91
C ARG A 154 11.87 -15.27 -2.95
N VAL A 155 11.30 -14.13 -2.59
CA VAL A 155 10.39 -13.39 -3.48
C VAL A 155 10.87 -11.97 -3.73
N SER A 156 10.58 -11.47 -4.93
CA SER A 156 10.86 -10.08 -5.27
C SER A 156 9.88 -9.13 -4.58
N TYR A 157 10.38 -7.98 -4.17
CA TYR A 157 9.53 -6.99 -3.53
C TYR A 157 9.92 -5.54 -3.85
N VAL A 158 8.93 -4.66 -3.75
CA VAL A 158 9.09 -3.21 -3.82
C VAL A 158 8.61 -2.61 -2.50
N ASN A 159 9.42 -1.78 -1.86
CA ASN A 159 9.11 -1.21 -0.55
C ASN A 159 9.65 0.21 -0.43
N ASN A 160 9.23 0.93 0.61
CA ASN A 160 9.94 2.11 1.10
C ASN A 160 10.95 1.69 2.19
N ASP A 161 11.95 2.52 2.47
CA ASP A 161 12.73 2.40 3.70
C ASP A 161 11.87 2.86 4.89
N ASN A 162 11.00 1.98 5.38
CA ASN A 162 10.06 2.31 6.45
C ASN A 162 10.76 2.56 7.80
N ILE A 163 11.89 1.90 8.07
CA ILE A 163 12.69 2.12 9.30
C ILE A 163 13.32 3.51 9.24
N GLY A 164 14.07 3.81 8.18
CA GLY A 164 14.74 5.10 8.04
C GLY A 164 13.74 6.26 7.94
N THR A 165 12.63 6.07 7.24
CA THR A 165 11.55 7.07 7.17
C THR A 165 10.96 7.35 8.54
N ALA A 166 10.62 6.32 9.32
CA ALA A 166 10.08 6.50 10.66
C ALA A 166 11.10 7.16 11.61
N ALA A 167 12.36 6.77 11.52
CA ALA A 167 13.42 7.44 12.28
C ALA A 167 13.51 8.93 11.94
N LYS A 168 13.52 9.27 10.63
CA LYS A 168 13.60 10.66 10.14
C LYS A 168 12.43 11.52 10.62
N VAL A 169 11.18 11.05 10.50
CA VAL A 169 10.01 11.84 10.91
C VAL A 169 9.90 11.97 12.42
N THR A 170 10.31 10.95 13.17
CA THR A 170 10.36 11.03 14.64
C THR A 170 11.45 12.00 15.09
N GLN A 171 12.64 11.97 14.48
CA GLN A 171 13.71 12.95 14.73
C GLN A 171 13.26 14.38 14.39
N TYR A 172 12.49 14.57 13.32
CA TYR A 172 11.91 15.87 13.00
C TYR A 172 11.05 16.38 14.15
N LEU A 173 10.12 15.59 14.70
CA LEU A 173 9.32 15.97 15.85
C LEU A 173 10.17 16.24 17.10
N ILE A 174 11.18 15.41 17.36
CA ILE A 174 12.14 15.63 18.48
C ILE A 174 12.90 16.94 18.27
N SER A 175 13.31 17.27 17.05
CA SER A 175 14.03 18.53 16.74
C SER A 175 13.17 19.79 16.96
N LEU A 176 11.84 19.63 16.90
CA LEU A 176 10.86 20.66 17.26
C LEU A 176 10.64 20.78 18.78
N GLY A 177 11.31 19.97 19.60
CA GLY A 177 11.21 19.97 21.05
C GLY A 177 10.13 19.05 21.64
N HIS A 178 9.54 18.16 20.84
CA HIS A 178 8.59 17.18 21.34
C HIS A 178 9.30 16.00 21.99
N GLU A 179 9.06 15.75 23.26
CA GLU A 179 9.62 14.63 24.02
C GLU A 179 8.61 13.49 24.21
N GLN A 180 7.34 13.82 24.39
CA GLN A 180 6.24 12.85 24.50
C GLN A 180 5.46 12.84 23.19
N ILE A 181 5.78 11.84 22.37
CA ILE A 181 5.21 11.65 21.02
C ILE A 181 4.37 10.38 21.05
N LEU A 182 3.05 10.51 20.92
CA LEU A 182 2.16 9.36 20.78
C LEU A 182 2.22 8.83 19.35
N PHE A 183 2.50 7.55 19.18
CA PHE A 183 2.46 6.89 17.87
C PHE A 183 1.25 5.94 17.77
N ILE A 184 0.26 6.33 16.97
CA ILE A 184 -0.92 5.51 16.65
C ILE A 184 -0.63 4.77 15.34
N ASN A 185 -0.33 3.48 15.46
CA ASN A 185 0.19 2.65 14.37
C ASN A 185 -0.86 1.60 13.91
N GLY A 186 -0.59 0.98 12.78
CA GLY A 186 -1.40 -0.10 12.22
C GLY A 186 -1.29 -1.42 13.02
N PRO A 187 -1.88 -2.51 12.50
CA PRO A 187 -1.83 -3.83 13.14
C PRO A 187 -0.39 -4.35 13.30
N GLU A 188 -0.08 -4.92 14.46
CA GLU A 188 1.27 -5.41 14.79
C GLU A 188 1.77 -6.53 13.87
N ASN A 189 0.87 -7.30 13.29
CA ASN A 189 1.23 -8.38 12.38
C ASN A 189 1.67 -7.92 10.98
N ARG A 190 1.62 -6.62 10.66
CA ARG A 190 2.13 -6.08 9.40
C ARG A 190 3.63 -5.78 9.49
N THR A 191 4.38 -6.16 8.47
CA THR A 191 5.82 -5.87 8.43
C THR A 191 6.12 -4.37 8.42
N VAL A 192 5.32 -3.57 7.72
CA VAL A 192 5.44 -2.10 7.72
C VAL A 192 5.24 -1.50 9.12
N THR A 193 4.33 -2.06 9.92
CA THR A 193 4.09 -1.62 11.28
C THR A 193 5.29 -1.88 12.18
N ALA A 194 5.89 -3.07 12.07
CA ALA A 194 7.11 -3.43 12.79
C ALA A 194 8.29 -2.52 12.40
N ASP A 195 8.48 -2.28 11.10
CA ASP A 195 9.55 -1.42 10.58
C ASP A 195 9.39 0.04 11.06
N ARG A 196 8.18 0.61 11.03
CA ARG A 196 7.90 1.97 11.52
C ARG A 196 8.09 2.08 13.04
N THR A 197 7.68 1.05 13.77
CA THR A 197 7.93 0.96 15.22
C THR A 197 9.44 0.96 15.51
N ALA A 198 10.22 0.16 14.78
CA ALA A 198 11.67 0.10 14.92
C ALA A 198 12.33 1.46 14.64
N GLY A 199 11.92 2.16 13.57
CA GLY A 199 12.44 3.48 13.25
C GLY A 199 12.08 4.55 14.29
N TYR A 200 10.84 4.51 14.82
CA TYR A 200 10.44 5.38 15.93
C TYR A 200 11.32 5.17 17.16
N MET A 201 11.54 3.92 17.58
CA MET A 201 12.42 3.58 18.70
C MET A 201 13.87 3.99 18.43
N GLN A 202 14.36 3.82 17.20
CA GLN A 202 15.70 4.21 16.78
C GLN A 202 15.93 5.71 16.95
N ALA A 203 14.95 6.56 16.61
CA ALA A 203 15.07 8.01 16.75
C ALA A 203 15.28 8.44 18.21
N PHE A 204 14.57 7.84 19.16
CA PHE A 204 14.78 8.09 20.58
C PHE A 204 16.13 7.58 21.07
N SER A 205 16.51 6.37 20.65
CA SER A 205 17.80 5.76 21.01
C SER A 205 18.99 6.60 20.58
N GLN A 206 18.93 7.23 19.41
CA GLN A 206 19.98 8.14 18.90
C GLN A 206 20.15 9.40 19.77
N GLN A 207 19.14 9.76 20.56
CA GLN A 207 19.20 10.84 21.55
C GLN A 207 19.57 10.32 22.97
N GLY A 208 19.96 9.05 23.10
CA GLY A 208 20.18 8.43 24.40
C GLY A 208 18.91 8.29 25.25
N LYS A 209 17.73 8.41 24.66
CA LYS A 209 16.42 8.36 25.33
C LYS A 209 15.64 7.11 24.93
N LYS A 210 14.59 6.84 25.66
CA LYS A 210 13.54 5.86 25.29
C LYS A 210 12.18 6.57 25.33
N PRO A 211 11.24 6.24 24.45
CA PRO A 211 9.88 6.74 24.59
C PRO A 211 9.28 6.22 25.89
N ALA A 212 8.38 6.99 26.49
CA ALA A 212 7.66 6.54 27.67
C ALA A 212 6.78 5.32 27.35
N GLU A 213 6.48 4.53 28.37
CA GLU A 213 5.63 3.35 28.22
C GLU A 213 4.24 3.74 27.71
N GLY A 214 3.70 2.96 26.79
CA GLY A 214 2.38 3.20 26.21
C GLY A 214 2.33 4.30 25.15
N MET A 215 3.47 4.87 24.73
CA MET A 215 3.50 5.87 23.64
C MET A 215 3.31 5.26 22.26
N ILE A 216 3.37 3.95 22.10
CA ILE A 216 3.03 3.26 20.85
C ILE A 216 1.76 2.45 21.08
N VAL A 217 0.77 2.66 20.22
CA VAL A 217 -0.51 1.93 20.27
C VAL A 217 -0.84 1.39 18.89
N HIS A 218 -1.41 0.19 18.85
CA HIS A 218 -1.66 -0.55 17.60
C HIS A 218 -3.14 -0.84 17.40
N GLN A 219 -3.63 -0.58 16.19
CA GLN A 219 -4.99 -0.96 15.81
C GLN A 219 -5.03 -2.42 15.35
N ASN A 220 -5.10 -3.36 16.29
CA ASN A 220 -5.10 -4.79 15.97
C ASN A 220 -6.47 -5.33 15.50
N ASN A 221 -7.57 -4.63 15.79
CA ASN A 221 -8.93 -5.04 15.41
C ASN A 221 -9.54 -4.11 14.35
N LEU A 222 -9.17 -4.33 13.10
CA LEU A 222 -9.70 -3.58 11.95
C LEU A 222 -11.17 -3.89 11.64
N GLN A 223 -11.71 -5.01 12.14
CA GLN A 223 -13.08 -5.42 11.89
C GLN A 223 -14.08 -4.70 12.81
N ALA A 224 -13.66 -4.39 14.04
CA ALA A 224 -14.53 -3.78 15.04
C ALA A 224 -14.79 -2.29 14.76
N MET A 225 -13.77 -1.55 14.32
CA MET A 225 -13.91 -0.11 14.07
C MET A 225 -12.99 0.38 12.94
N THR A 226 -13.37 1.52 12.36
CA THR A 226 -12.54 2.17 11.33
C THR A 226 -11.28 2.78 11.95
N SER A 227 -10.23 2.96 11.16
CA SER A 227 -8.99 3.61 11.62
C SER A 227 -9.24 5.03 12.14
N LEU A 228 -10.18 5.77 11.55
CA LEU A 228 -10.61 7.07 12.04
C LEU A 228 -11.21 6.99 13.45
N THR A 229 -12.15 6.06 13.65
CA THR A 229 -12.83 5.90 14.96
C THR A 229 -11.83 5.46 16.02
N TYR A 230 -10.99 4.47 15.70
CA TYR A 230 -9.96 3.98 16.61
C TYR A 230 -9.01 5.09 17.04
N SER A 231 -8.47 5.84 16.09
CA SER A 231 -7.52 6.91 16.40
C SER A 231 -8.16 8.07 17.14
N TYR A 232 -9.43 8.40 16.86
CA TYR A 232 -10.18 9.38 17.61
C TYR A 232 -10.34 8.99 19.09
N GLU A 233 -10.83 7.78 19.37
CA GLU A 233 -11.02 7.29 20.74
C GLU A 233 -9.70 7.16 21.48
N THR A 234 -8.67 6.64 20.80
CA THR A 234 -7.32 6.50 21.37
C THR A 234 -6.70 7.86 21.70
N ALA A 235 -6.74 8.81 20.75
CA ALA A 235 -6.19 10.15 20.99
C ALA A 235 -6.96 10.88 22.09
N LEU A 236 -8.29 10.78 22.10
CA LEU A 236 -9.13 11.41 23.12
C LEU A 236 -8.76 10.92 24.54
N SER A 237 -8.64 9.60 24.73
CA SER A 237 -8.24 9.01 26.01
C SER A 237 -6.80 9.40 26.39
N ARG A 238 -5.84 9.17 25.48
CA ARG A 238 -4.43 9.39 25.75
C ARG A 238 -4.06 10.83 26.02
N LEU A 239 -4.64 11.78 25.29
CA LEU A 239 -4.39 13.22 25.48
C LEU A 239 -5.03 13.75 26.79
N LYS A 240 -6.17 13.17 27.23
CA LYS A 240 -6.76 13.47 28.54
C LYS A 240 -5.92 12.92 29.70
N GLU A 241 -5.46 11.67 29.57
CA GLU A 241 -4.69 10.99 30.61
C GLU A 241 -3.25 11.52 30.73
N ASN A 242 -2.66 11.96 29.63
CA ASN A 242 -1.26 12.38 29.54
C ASN A 242 -1.12 13.75 28.85
N PRO A 243 -1.35 14.86 29.56
CA PRO A 243 -1.26 16.22 28.99
C PRO A 243 0.14 16.61 28.49
N GLU A 244 1.17 15.82 28.83
CA GLU A 244 2.54 16.02 28.35
C GLU A 244 2.74 15.55 26.90
N ILE A 245 1.78 14.81 26.31
CA ILE A 245 1.81 14.46 24.90
C ILE A 245 1.59 15.72 24.09
N THR A 246 2.58 16.12 23.31
CA THR A 246 2.56 17.34 22.49
C THR A 246 2.68 17.07 21.00
N ALA A 247 2.91 15.80 20.60
CA ALA A 247 2.89 15.40 19.22
C ALA A 247 2.23 14.02 19.06
N VAL A 248 1.56 13.83 17.93
CA VAL A 248 0.98 12.53 17.52
C VAL A 248 1.48 12.19 16.13
N LEU A 249 2.08 11.00 16.03
CA LEU A 249 2.45 10.36 14.77
C LEU A 249 1.38 9.32 14.43
N THR A 250 0.92 9.27 13.19
CA THR A 250 -0.13 8.33 12.76
C THR A 250 0.29 7.52 11.55
N ASP A 251 -0.19 6.27 11.47
CA ASP A 251 0.11 5.36 10.35
C ASP A 251 -0.59 5.78 9.04
N THR A 252 -1.76 6.40 9.13
CA THR A 252 -2.57 6.79 7.96
C THR A 252 -3.23 8.16 8.14
N GLU A 253 -3.59 8.80 7.01
CA GLU A 253 -4.37 10.06 7.00
C GLU A 253 -5.73 9.92 7.71
N SER A 254 -6.37 8.76 7.56
CA SER A 254 -7.64 8.48 8.25
C SER A 254 -7.46 8.50 9.76
N MET A 255 -6.31 8.02 10.26
CA MET A 255 -5.96 8.13 11.68
C MET A 255 -5.66 9.58 12.07
N ALA A 256 -4.93 10.33 11.24
CA ALA A 256 -4.69 11.76 11.49
C ALA A 256 -6.01 12.54 11.62
N LEU A 257 -7.00 12.25 10.78
CA LEU A 257 -8.32 12.88 10.87
C LEU A 257 -9.01 12.58 12.21
N GLY A 258 -8.86 11.36 12.74
CA GLY A 258 -9.34 11.00 14.07
C GLY A 258 -8.67 11.83 15.18
N VAL A 259 -7.35 12.04 15.07
CA VAL A 259 -6.58 12.88 16.01
C VAL A 259 -7.04 14.34 15.95
N TYR A 260 -7.27 14.90 14.75
CA TYR A 260 -7.80 16.27 14.61
C TYR A 260 -9.18 16.41 15.27
N LYS A 261 -10.04 15.42 15.13
CA LYS A 261 -11.35 15.42 15.83
C LYS A 261 -11.19 15.38 17.34
N ALA A 262 -10.29 14.54 17.86
CA ALA A 262 -10.01 14.47 19.30
C ALA A 262 -9.42 15.79 19.83
N ALA A 263 -8.50 16.41 19.09
CA ALA A 263 -7.92 17.70 19.43
C ALA A 263 -9.00 18.80 19.49
N ALA A 264 -9.90 18.85 18.51
CA ALA A 264 -11.00 19.80 18.48
C ALA A 264 -11.94 19.65 19.69
N GLU A 265 -12.29 18.40 20.07
CA GLU A 265 -13.12 18.13 21.24
C GLU A 265 -12.44 18.53 22.56
N LEU A 266 -11.11 18.36 22.64
CA LEU A 266 -10.32 18.78 23.79
C LEU A 266 -9.93 20.26 23.79
N ASN A 267 -10.35 21.03 22.76
CA ASN A 267 -9.96 22.41 22.53
C ASN A 267 -8.44 22.62 22.45
N LEU A 268 -7.71 21.60 21.94
CA LEU A 268 -6.28 21.69 21.67
C LEU A 268 -6.06 22.28 20.27
N ARG A 269 -5.27 23.34 20.19
CA ARG A 269 -4.91 23.95 18.89
C ARG A 269 -3.78 23.17 18.24
N ILE A 270 -3.99 22.86 16.95
CA ILE A 270 -2.95 22.32 16.06
C ILE A 270 -2.45 23.52 15.22
N PRO A 271 -1.14 23.77 15.13
CA PRO A 271 -0.01 23.03 15.76
C PRO A 271 0.38 23.49 17.17
N ASP A 272 -0.12 24.64 17.69
CA ASP A 272 0.40 25.36 18.85
C ASP A 272 0.54 24.48 20.10
N GLN A 273 -0.45 23.61 20.35
CA GLN A 273 -0.51 22.77 21.54
C GLN A 273 -0.30 21.29 21.21
N LEU A 274 -0.60 20.89 19.97
CA LEU A 274 -0.47 19.51 19.50
C LEU A 274 0.02 19.47 18.06
N SER A 275 1.22 18.96 17.83
CA SER A 275 1.69 18.65 16.48
C SER A 275 1.14 17.32 16.00
N VAL A 276 0.75 17.24 14.71
CA VAL A 276 0.26 16.01 14.10
C VAL A 276 1.01 15.74 12.79
N LEU A 277 1.59 14.52 12.67
CA LEU A 277 2.29 14.05 11.50
C LEU A 277 1.78 12.66 11.11
N CYS A 278 1.70 12.35 9.81
CA CYS A 278 1.28 11.02 9.38
C CYS A 278 2.22 10.37 8.37
N PHE A 279 2.24 9.02 8.35
CA PHE A 279 2.71 8.25 7.22
C PHE A 279 1.59 8.16 6.17
N GLY A 280 1.94 8.28 4.91
CA GLY A 280 0.92 8.29 3.86
C GLY A 280 0.37 9.70 3.64
N TYR A 281 0.98 10.36 2.71
CA TYR A 281 0.58 11.66 2.22
C TYR A 281 -0.17 11.48 0.91
N GLY A 282 -1.46 11.75 0.95
CA GLY A 282 -2.33 11.67 -0.20
C GLY A 282 -2.61 13.03 -0.84
N GLY A 283 -1.60 13.65 -1.44
CA GLY A 283 -1.77 14.80 -2.34
C GLY A 283 -2.73 15.87 -1.83
N THR A 284 -3.92 15.97 -2.43
CA THR A 284 -4.93 16.99 -2.14
C THR A 284 -5.57 16.82 -0.77
N LEU A 285 -5.82 15.62 -0.29
CA LEU A 285 -6.53 15.41 0.98
C LEU A 285 -5.77 16.02 2.17
N ALA A 286 -4.45 15.90 2.21
CA ALA A 286 -3.66 16.47 3.29
C ALA A 286 -3.69 18.00 3.33
N GLN A 287 -3.99 18.66 2.20
CA GLN A 287 -4.15 20.11 2.10
C GLN A 287 -5.51 20.58 2.63
N GLU A 288 -6.52 19.69 2.60
CA GLU A 288 -7.88 20.00 3.10
C GLU A 288 -8.00 19.91 4.64
N PHE A 289 -6.96 19.41 5.32
CA PHE A 289 -6.89 19.51 6.77
C PHE A 289 -6.71 20.96 7.21
N ASN A 290 -7.24 21.32 8.38
CA ASN A 290 -7.08 22.65 8.94
C ASN A 290 -6.48 22.58 10.36
N PRO A 291 -5.18 22.93 10.53
CA PRO A 291 -4.22 23.32 9.50
C PRO A 291 -3.81 22.16 8.56
N PRO A 292 -3.21 22.44 7.37
CA PRO A 292 -2.79 21.42 6.43
C PRO A 292 -1.81 20.41 7.03
N LEU A 293 -2.03 19.12 6.79
CA LEU A 293 -1.35 18.02 7.44
C LEU A 293 0.08 17.81 6.92
N THR A 294 1.05 17.84 7.81
CA THR A 294 2.44 17.39 7.58
C THR A 294 2.47 15.88 7.47
N GLY A 295 3.15 15.35 6.48
CA GLY A 295 3.16 13.90 6.28
C GLY A 295 4.26 13.42 5.35
N VAL A 296 4.30 12.11 5.15
CA VAL A 296 5.28 11.42 4.32
C VAL A 296 4.68 11.07 2.98
N ASP A 297 5.27 11.54 1.88
CA ASP A 297 4.98 11.01 0.55
C ASP A 297 5.71 9.68 0.36
N LEU A 298 4.97 8.62 0.24
CA LEU A 298 5.46 7.26 0.02
C LEU A 298 5.61 6.92 -1.46
N HIS A 299 5.25 7.83 -2.36
CA HIS A 299 5.24 7.62 -3.82
C HIS A 299 4.55 6.30 -4.21
N ALA A 300 3.31 6.12 -3.76
CA ALA A 300 2.57 4.88 -3.96
C ALA A 300 2.36 4.54 -5.44
N ASP A 301 2.24 5.52 -6.30
CA ASP A 301 2.20 5.36 -7.76
C ASP A 301 3.49 4.74 -8.29
N LYS A 302 4.66 5.19 -7.82
CA LYS A 302 5.95 4.60 -8.19
C LYS A 302 6.09 3.17 -7.65
N LEU A 303 5.63 2.92 -6.39
CA LEU A 303 5.59 1.55 -5.86
C LEU A 303 4.78 0.62 -6.76
N GLY A 304 3.60 1.08 -7.21
CA GLY A 304 2.75 0.33 -8.13
C GLY A 304 3.40 0.10 -9.49
N THR A 305 4.00 1.14 -10.09
CA THR A 305 4.69 1.06 -11.37
C THR A 305 5.85 0.06 -11.33
N GLU A 306 6.72 0.17 -10.33
CA GLU A 306 7.86 -0.74 -10.18
C GLU A 306 7.44 -2.17 -9.90
N ALA A 307 6.40 -2.37 -9.09
CA ALA A 307 5.91 -3.72 -8.78
C ALA A 307 5.37 -4.43 -10.02
N ILE A 308 4.56 -3.75 -10.84
CA ILE A 308 4.04 -4.36 -12.07
C ILE A 308 5.14 -4.57 -13.12
N GLN A 309 6.10 -3.65 -13.26
CA GLN A 309 7.24 -3.81 -14.16
C GLN A 309 8.08 -5.02 -13.77
N LEU A 310 8.40 -5.15 -12.48
CA LEU A 310 9.17 -6.26 -11.96
C LEU A 310 8.46 -7.60 -12.16
N LEU A 311 7.13 -7.64 -11.98
CA LEU A 311 6.32 -8.83 -12.23
C LEU A 311 6.32 -9.21 -13.72
N LEU A 312 6.16 -8.23 -14.61
CA LEU A 312 6.18 -8.47 -16.06
C LEU A 312 7.54 -8.97 -16.54
N GLU A 313 8.64 -8.45 -15.98
CA GLU A 313 9.98 -8.98 -16.25
C GLU A 313 10.10 -10.46 -15.86
N GLN A 314 9.55 -10.86 -14.70
CA GLN A 314 9.53 -12.27 -14.29
C GLN A 314 8.71 -13.15 -15.27
N LEU A 315 7.59 -12.63 -15.79
CA LEU A 315 6.74 -13.33 -16.73
C LEU A 315 7.35 -13.48 -18.14
N GLU A 316 8.24 -12.55 -18.51
CA GLU A 316 8.97 -12.59 -19.78
C GLU A 316 10.18 -13.52 -19.72
N GLN A 317 10.80 -13.70 -18.55
CA GLN A 317 11.99 -14.53 -18.32
C GLN A 317 11.65 -15.99 -17.94
N SER A 318 10.58 -16.55 -18.48
CA SER A 318 9.98 -17.82 -18.01
C SER A 318 10.92 -19.06 -18.00
N ASP A 319 12.09 -19.03 -18.67
CA ASP A 319 12.96 -20.18 -18.89
C ASP A 319 14.34 -20.10 -18.17
N ALA A 320 14.56 -19.13 -17.30
CA ALA A 320 15.83 -19.01 -16.56
C ALA A 320 15.80 -19.80 -15.24
N GLU A 321 16.69 -20.75 -15.08
CA GLU A 321 16.78 -21.65 -13.91
C GLU A 321 17.13 -20.95 -12.58
N ASP A 322 17.64 -19.71 -12.58
CA ASP A 322 18.02 -18.96 -11.38
C ASP A 322 17.38 -17.56 -11.36
N LYS A 323 16.11 -17.47 -10.96
CA LYS A 323 15.48 -16.18 -10.73
C LYS A 323 15.84 -15.67 -9.33
N LEU A 324 16.91 -14.87 -9.24
CA LEU A 324 17.23 -14.15 -8.00
C LEU A 324 16.10 -13.16 -7.66
N ALA A 325 15.65 -13.21 -6.42
CA ALA A 325 14.69 -12.25 -5.90
C ALA A 325 15.25 -10.82 -5.97
N LYS A 326 14.53 -9.92 -6.62
CA LYS A 326 14.91 -8.51 -6.75
C LYS A 326 14.27 -7.68 -5.64
N ARG A 327 15.01 -6.71 -5.12
CA ARG A 327 14.56 -5.80 -4.07
C ARG A 327 14.67 -4.37 -4.58
N THR A 328 13.55 -3.66 -4.65
CA THR A 328 13.51 -2.26 -5.06
C THR A 328 13.03 -1.42 -3.89
N ILE A 329 13.81 -0.42 -3.50
CA ILE A 329 13.45 0.53 -2.45
C ILE A 329 13.15 1.89 -3.08
N ILE A 330 11.94 2.35 -2.92
CA ILE A 330 11.48 3.67 -3.38
C ILE A 330 11.71 4.68 -2.26
N PRO A 331 12.43 5.76 -2.48
CA PRO A 331 12.59 6.82 -1.50
C PRO A 331 11.23 7.42 -1.10
N SER A 332 11.15 7.91 0.12
CA SER A 332 10.00 8.66 0.64
C SER A 332 10.42 10.09 1.01
N ASP A 333 9.50 11.03 0.92
CA ASP A 333 9.75 12.43 1.20
C ASP A 333 8.90 12.94 2.37
N LEU A 334 9.53 13.62 3.35
CA LEU A 334 8.81 14.36 4.37
C LEU A 334 8.33 15.69 3.77
N VAL A 335 7.03 15.90 3.75
CA VAL A 335 6.39 17.13 3.27
C VAL A 335 5.85 17.92 4.46
N VAL A 336 6.58 18.96 4.85
CA VAL A 336 6.22 19.81 5.98
C VAL A 336 5.14 20.81 5.56
N ARG A 337 4.08 20.91 6.38
CA ARG A 337 2.97 21.86 6.24
C ARG A 337 2.66 22.53 7.58
N GLY A 338 1.38 22.85 7.82
CA GLY A 338 0.95 23.65 8.97
C GLY A 338 0.62 22.88 10.25
N SER A 339 0.72 21.53 10.28
CA SER A 339 0.28 20.74 11.44
C SER A 339 1.35 20.44 12.46
N CYS A 340 2.59 20.89 12.25
CA CYS A 340 3.70 20.71 13.20
C CYS A 340 4.41 22.03 13.41
N ASP A 341 4.70 22.34 14.67
CA ASP A 341 5.46 23.52 15.05
C ASP A 341 6.35 23.23 16.27
N ARG A 342 7.24 24.15 16.56
CA ARG A 342 8.10 24.07 17.74
C ARG A 342 7.27 24.11 19.02
N ARG A 343 7.60 23.23 19.96
CA ARG A 343 7.10 23.36 21.31
C ARG A 343 7.71 24.60 21.94
N GLU A 344 6.90 25.58 22.33
CA GLU A 344 7.37 26.65 23.19
C GLU A 344 7.85 26.05 24.51
N SER A 345 9.12 26.27 24.87
CA SER A 345 9.61 25.93 26.20
C SER A 345 8.74 26.67 27.21
N LYS A 346 8.15 25.92 28.18
CA LYS A 346 7.54 26.58 29.33
C LYS A 346 8.59 27.55 29.87
N PRO A 347 8.30 28.86 30.07
CA PRO A 347 9.25 29.76 30.67
C PRO A 347 9.64 29.14 32.04
N ASP A 348 10.94 28.99 32.25
CA ASP A 348 11.47 28.49 33.51
C ASP A 348 10.73 29.22 34.66
N SER A 349 10.11 28.45 35.54
CA SER A 349 9.41 29.00 36.70
C SER A 349 10.41 29.92 37.42
N VAL A 350 10.18 31.21 37.29
CA VAL A 350 10.98 32.22 37.98
C VAL A 350 10.91 31.84 39.47
N ASP A 351 12.06 31.45 39.99
CA ASP A 351 12.25 31.14 41.41
C ASP A 351 11.86 32.38 42.23
N GLN A 352 10.62 32.40 42.76
CA GLN A 352 10.09 33.47 43.57
C GLN A 352 10.65 33.48 45.00
N THR A 353 11.82 32.87 45.25
CA THR A 353 12.45 32.78 46.57
C THR A 353 13.54 33.83 46.82
N GLN A 354 13.58 34.98 46.13
CA GLN A 354 14.39 36.10 46.56
C GLN A 354 13.56 37.15 47.28
N PRO A 355 13.81 37.40 48.59
CA PRO A 355 13.12 38.44 49.32
C PRO A 355 13.56 39.83 48.80
N PRO A 356 12.69 40.86 48.83
CA PRO A 356 12.99 42.17 48.29
C PRO A 356 14.16 42.83 49.00
N LYS A 357 15.18 43.24 48.26
CA LYS A 357 16.30 44.05 48.78
C LYS A 357 15.75 45.38 49.30
N LYS A 358 15.86 45.59 50.65
CA LYS A 358 15.57 46.88 51.24
C LYS A 358 16.60 47.92 50.77
N ILE A 359 16.17 48.92 50.03
CA ILE A 359 16.93 50.10 49.72
C ILE A 359 16.86 50.99 50.98
N LYS A 360 18.01 51.21 51.66
CA LYS A 360 18.14 52.25 52.72
C LYS A 360 18.26 53.61 52.00
N ALA A 361 17.52 54.58 52.54
CA ALA A 361 17.56 55.97 52.18
C ALA A 361 18.90 56.62 52.50
#